data_3247ca9f891ae138f4b264164edc1d57
#
_entry.id   3247ca9f891ae138f4b264164edc1d57
#
_cell.length_a   1.000
_cell.length_b   1.000
_cell.length_c   1.000
_cell.angle_alpha   90.00
_cell.angle_beta   90.00
_cell.angle_gamma   90.00
#
_symmetry.space_group_name_H-M   'P 1'
#
loop_
_entity.id
_entity.type
_entity.pdbx_description
1 polymer ?
#
loop_
_entity_poly.entity_id
_entity_poly.type
_entity_poly.pdbx_seq_one_letter_code
_entity_poly.pdbx_strand_id
1 'polypeptide(L)'
;VTGGQGPAEAERVELSVGAVAPGGHCVARVGGQVFFVRHALPGERVVAEVTEVHRRFVRADAVTVLDAAPDRVDPPCPYAKPGRCGGCDLQHVAPEAQLTWKAGVVREQLTRLGGLTGAELDALGVQVEALPGGPLGWRSRVRYTVDGAGRAGLLKHRSYEVVPIDRCRIAHPAIQQLPVLGPVRWPDADAVESVASTGGDVTVTAVADGATRPVSGPEQVREQAVGRQWKLPPSAFWQVHPAAADTLVDAVLAQLDPRPGETAWDLYGGAGLFAAALAGRVGATGRVTLVEAAGAGVAAARDNLRDLPRVDIVAGRVATVLARGQLTGPVDVVVLDPPRSGAGAAVVRAVAGTGARAVAYVACDPAAFARDVRGFAELGWRLAALRGFDLFPMTRHVELVGLLLPPASPHRARNEA
;
A
#
# COMPACT_ATOMS: atom_id res chain seq x y z
N VAL A 1 32.53 -11.63 42.09
CA VAL A 1 31.58 -12.63 41.61
C VAL A 1 30.28 -11.88 41.36
N THR A 2 30.10 -11.34 40.14
CA THR A 2 28.81 -10.75 39.69
C THR A 2 28.10 -11.79 38.85
N GLY A 3 27.03 -12.34 39.42
CA GLY A 3 26.13 -13.26 38.73
C GLY A 3 25.47 -12.54 37.54
N GLY A 4 25.79 -12.98 36.33
CA GLY A 4 25.04 -12.62 35.14
C GLY A 4 23.65 -13.22 35.24
N GLN A 5 22.63 -12.38 35.43
CA GLN A 5 21.25 -12.78 35.17
C GLN A 5 21.14 -13.05 33.68
N GLY A 6 20.89 -14.28 33.30
CA GLY A 6 20.46 -14.63 31.95
C GLY A 6 19.20 -13.82 31.57
N PRO A 7 18.90 -13.65 30.28
CA PRO A 7 17.70 -12.92 29.87
C PRO A 7 16.50 -13.55 30.60
N ALA A 8 15.70 -12.70 31.27
CA ALA A 8 14.46 -13.13 31.93
C ALA A 8 13.62 -13.88 30.91
N GLU A 9 13.11 -15.08 31.27
CA GLU A 9 12.21 -15.82 30.38
C GLU A 9 11.03 -14.92 30.01
N ALA A 10 10.79 -14.74 28.72
CA ALA A 10 9.68 -13.93 28.25
C ALA A 10 8.36 -14.53 28.74
N GLU A 11 7.50 -13.69 29.29
CA GLU A 11 6.20 -14.11 29.82
C GLU A 11 5.37 -14.78 28.72
N ARG A 12 4.85 -15.98 29.00
CA ARG A 12 4.01 -16.76 28.10
C ARG A 12 2.60 -16.88 28.64
N VAL A 13 1.63 -16.67 27.77
CA VAL A 13 0.21 -16.68 28.12
C VAL A 13 -0.55 -17.55 27.10
N GLU A 14 -1.44 -18.43 27.62
CA GLU A 14 -2.38 -19.15 26.77
C GLU A 14 -3.57 -18.24 26.41
N LEU A 15 -3.89 -18.14 25.12
CA LEU A 15 -4.87 -17.22 24.56
C LEU A 15 -5.83 -17.94 23.62
N SER A 16 -7.13 -17.65 23.76
CA SER A 16 -8.13 -17.92 22.74
C SER A 16 -8.21 -16.71 21.80
N VAL A 17 -7.92 -16.94 20.52
CA VAL A 17 -7.74 -15.89 19.50
C VAL A 17 -9.09 -15.52 18.89
N GLY A 18 -9.42 -14.23 18.95
CA GLY A 18 -10.64 -13.66 18.38
C GLY A 18 -10.42 -13.03 17.00
N ALA A 19 -11.17 -11.98 16.70
CA ALA A 19 -11.21 -11.36 15.38
C ALA A 19 -9.87 -10.76 14.94
N VAL A 20 -9.72 -10.61 13.61
CA VAL A 20 -8.60 -9.89 12.98
C VAL A 20 -8.60 -8.43 13.40
N ALA A 21 -7.41 -7.82 13.41
CA ALA A 21 -7.21 -6.41 13.70
C ALA A 21 -6.20 -5.81 12.71
N PRO A 22 -6.22 -4.48 12.51
CA PRO A 22 -5.23 -3.81 11.69
C PRO A 22 -3.81 -4.09 12.17
N GLY A 23 -2.88 -4.23 11.24
CA GLY A 23 -1.46 -4.45 11.56
C GLY A 23 -1.02 -5.92 11.51
N GLY A 24 -1.86 -6.83 10.98
CA GLY A 24 -1.53 -8.26 10.86
C GLY A 24 -1.62 -9.00 12.20
N HIS A 25 -2.53 -8.58 13.07
CA HIS A 25 -2.77 -9.15 14.38
C HIS A 25 -4.19 -9.72 14.50
N CYS A 26 -4.37 -10.63 15.43
CA CYS A 26 -5.68 -10.95 15.98
C CYS A 26 -5.83 -10.38 17.39
N VAL A 27 -7.07 -10.24 17.87
CA VAL A 27 -7.38 -9.78 19.23
C VAL A 27 -7.68 -10.97 20.12
N ALA A 28 -7.07 -11.01 21.30
CA ALA A 28 -7.48 -11.90 22.39
C ALA A 28 -7.77 -11.09 23.65
N ARG A 29 -8.52 -11.68 24.61
CA ARG A 29 -8.83 -11.04 25.89
C ARG A 29 -8.71 -12.06 27.02
N VAL A 30 -7.92 -11.71 28.03
CA VAL A 30 -7.77 -12.52 29.26
C VAL A 30 -7.75 -11.57 30.45
N GLY A 31 -8.56 -11.85 31.46
CA GLY A 31 -8.61 -11.06 32.71
C GLY A 31 -8.93 -9.56 32.48
N GLY A 32 -9.70 -9.21 31.45
CA GLY A 32 -9.98 -7.81 31.09
C GLY A 32 -8.87 -7.13 30.28
N GLN A 33 -7.71 -7.76 30.12
CA GLN A 33 -6.58 -7.27 29.33
C GLN A 33 -6.78 -7.63 27.85
N VAL A 34 -6.50 -6.66 26.95
CA VAL A 34 -6.52 -6.87 25.50
C VAL A 34 -5.13 -7.25 25.03
N PHE A 35 -5.05 -8.31 24.23
CA PHE A 35 -3.84 -8.77 23.56
C PHE A 35 -3.98 -8.59 22.05
N PHE A 36 -2.95 -8.04 21.39
CA PHE A 36 -2.77 -8.08 19.94
C PHE A 36 -1.75 -9.16 19.62
N VAL A 37 -2.22 -10.26 19.04
CA VAL A 37 -1.45 -11.49 18.83
C VAL A 37 -1.10 -11.62 17.37
N ARG A 38 0.20 -11.70 17.05
CA ARG A 38 0.71 -12.02 15.71
C ARG A 38 0.90 -13.52 15.54
N HIS A 39 1.03 -13.97 14.31
CA HIS A 39 1.22 -15.38 13.95
C HIS A 39 0.08 -16.30 14.42
N ALA A 40 -1.10 -15.75 14.64
CA ALA A 40 -2.31 -16.45 15.06
C ALA A 40 -3.47 -16.17 14.11
N LEU A 41 -4.45 -17.07 14.06
CA LEU A 41 -5.70 -16.92 13.29
C LEU A 41 -6.90 -16.88 14.25
N PRO A 42 -8.02 -16.28 13.81
CA PRO A 42 -9.27 -16.34 14.54
C PRO A 42 -9.70 -17.78 14.82
N GLY A 43 -10.17 -18.03 16.05
CA GLY A 43 -10.63 -19.34 16.51
C GLY A 43 -9.53 -20.26 17.04
N GLU A 44 -8.27 -19.89 16.92
CA GLU A 44 -7.17 -20.69 17.47
C GLU A 44 -7.02 -20.56 18.97
N ARG A 45 -6.45 -21.59 19.57
CA ARG A 45 -5.88 -21.55 20.92
C ARG A 45 -4.37 -21.66 20.82
N VAL A 46 -3.67 -20.67 21.39
CA VAL A 46 -2.22 -20.53 21.23
C VAL A 46 -1.53 -20.24 22.56
N VAL A 47 -0.26 -20.61 22.66
CA VAL A 47 0.67 -20.04 23.65
C VAL A 47 1.37 -18.88 22.98
N ALA A 48 1.20 -17.67 23.52
CA ALA A 48 1.80 -16.45 23.01
C ALA A 48 2.86 -15.91 23.96
N GLU A 49 3.98 -15.47 23.40
CA GLU A 49 5.08 -14.82 24.12
C GLU A 49 4.87 -13.31 24.07
N VAL A 50 4.87 -12.67 25.24
CA VAL A 50 4.69 -11.21 25.37
C VAL A 50 5.90 -10.49 24.78
N THR A 51 5.65 -9.56 23.85
CA THR A 51 6.70 -8.76 23.19
C THR A 51 6.72 -7.30 23.66
N GLU A 52 5.54 -6.74 24.00
CA GLU A 52 5.43 -5.35 24.47
C GLU A 52 4.24 -5.22 25.43
N VAL A 53 4.40 -4.50 26.54
CA VAL A 53 3.32 -4.18 27.48
C VAL A 53 3.00 -2.69 27.44
N HIS A 54 1.75 -2.37 27.13
CA HIS A 54 1.21 -1.01 27.15
C HIS A 54 0.10 -0.88 28.20
N ARG A 55 -0.19 0.34 28.63
CA ARG A 55 -1.22 0.58 29.66
C ARG A 55 -2.61 -0.01 29.32
N ARG A 56 -2.97 -0.07 28.03
CA ARG A 56 -4.31 -0.49 27.56
C ARG A 56 -4.33 -1.81 26.82
N PHE A 57 -3.20 -2.34 26.45
CA PHE A 57 -3.09 -3.56 25.66
C PHE A 57 -1.70 -4.17 25.80
N VAL A 58 -1.59 -5.43 25.45
CA VAL A 58 -0.33 -6.19 25.36
C VAL A 58 -0.14 -6.65 23.93
N ARG A 59 1.10 -6.67 23.45
CA ARG A 59 1.48 -7.32 22.19
C ARG A 59 2.15 -8.63 22.48
N ALA A 60 1.82 -9.63 21.67
CA ALA A 60 2.40 -10.96 21.82
C ALA A 60 2.52 -11.64 20.44
N ASP A 61 3.47 -12.54 20.34
CA ASP A 61 3.64 -13.42 19.17
C ASP A 61 3.24 -14.86 19.57
N ALA A 62 2.34 -15.49 18.81
CA ALA A 62 2.01 -16.89 19.00
C ALA A 62 3.23 -17.75 18.67
N VAL A 63 3.76 -18.46 19.67
CA VAL A 63 4.95 -19.32 19.54
C VAL A 63 4.60 -20.81 19.45
N THR A 64 3.42 -21.19 19.96
CA THR A 64 2.87 -22.55 19.85
C THR A 64 1.39 -22.46 19.55
N VAL A 65 0.92 -23.22 18.57
CA VAL A 65 -0.50 -23.38 18.27
C VAL A 65 -0.97 -24.67 18.91
N LEU A 66 -1.97 -24.58 19.81
CA LEU A 66 -2.55 -25.71 20.52
C LEU A 66 -3.70 -26.30 19.71
N ASP A 67 -4.60 -25.44 19.21
CA ASP A 67 -5.71 -25.82 18.35
C ASP A 67 -5.65 -24.92 17.10
N ALA A 68 -5.38 -25.51 15.95
CA ALA A 68 -5.19 -24.76 14.70
C ALA A 68 -6.52 -24.48 13.99
N ALA A 69 -6.65 -23.30 13.40
CA ALA A 69 -7.76 -22.97 12.49
C ALA A 69 -7.62 -23.69 11.14
N PRO A 70 -8.73 -23.97 10.42
CA PRO A 70 -8.70 -24.65 9.11
C PRO A 70 -7.86 -23.92 8.07
N ASP A 71 -7.79 -22.59 8.15
CA ASP A 71 -7.05 -21.74 7.21
C ASP A 71 -5.56 -21.60 7.55
N ARG A 72 -5.08 -22.30 8.57
CA ARG A 72 -3.65 -22.29 8.90
C ARG A 72 -2.85 -23.15 7.94
N VAL A 73 -1.74 -22.59 7.45
CA VAL A 73 -0.77 -23.29 6.61
C VAL A 73 0.65 -23.12 7.18
N ASP A 74 1.55 -23.98 6.77
CA ASP A 74 2.97 -23.81 7.06
C ASP A 74 3.53 -22.64 6.21
N PRO A 75 4.20 -21.65 6.85
CA PRO A 75 4.80 -20.55 6.14
C PRO A 75 5.82 -21.02 5.09
N PRO A 76 5.67 -20.64 3.80
CA PRO A 76 6.63 -21.04 2.75
C PRO A 76 8.02 -20.42 2.95
N CYS A 77 8.15 -19.36 3.75
CA CYS A 77 9.41 -18.72 4.07
C CYS A 77 9.90 -19.12 5.47
N PRO A 78 11.11 -19.67 5.60
CA PRO A 78 11.65 -20.10 6.90
C PRO A 78 11.91 -18.94 7.87
N TYR A 79 11.94 -17.70 7.35
CA TYR A 79 12.12 -16.49 8.14
C TYR A 79 10.79 -15.85 8.61
N ALA A 80 9.63 -16.32 8.14
CA ALA A 80 8.31 -15.82 8.54
C ALA A 80 7.83 -16.46 9.84
N LYS A 81 8.56 -16.25 10.93
CA LYS A 81 8.34 -16.83 12.26
C LYS A 81 8.49 -15.76 13.35
N PRO A 82 7.95 -15.98 14.55
CA PRO A 82 8.17 -15.13 15.72
C PRO A 82 9.67 -14.81 15.91
N GLY A 83 9.98 -13.57 16.21
CA GLY A 83 11.36 -13.12 16.45
C GLY A 83 12.28 -13.08 15.23
N ARG A 84 11.78 -13.37 14.03
CA ARG A 84 12.52 -13.34 12.76
C ARG A 84 12.09 -12.16 11.86
N CYS A 85 12.19 -12.33 10.54
CA CYS A 85 11.88 -11.31 9.54
C CYS A 85 10.47 -10.73 9.70
N GLY A 86 10.36 -9.40 9.77
CA GLY A 86 9.10 -8.66 9.87
C GLY A 86 8.48 -8.26 8.53
N GLY A 87 9.01 -8.74 7.40
CA GLY A 87 8.56 -8.34 6.06
C GLY A 87 7.23 -8.95 5.61
N CYS A 88 6.75 -10.00 6.29
CA CYS A 88 5.48 -10.67 5.99
C CYS A 88 4.70 -10.93 7.28
N ASP A 89 3.40 -10.66 7.25
CA ASP A 89 2.53 -10.80 8.43
C ASP A 89 1.63 -12.04 8.34
N LEU A 90 1.32 -12.55 7.12
CA LEU A 90 0.25 -13.50 6.87
C LEU A 90 0.71 -14.81 6.18
N GLN A 91 1.98 -15.15 6.21
CA GLN A 91 2.46 -16.38 5.55
C GLN A 91 1.93 -17.68 6.18
N HIS A 92 1.42 -17.62 7.40
CA HIS A 92 0.79 -18.73 8.13
C HIS A 92 -0.72 -18.86 7.82
N VAL A 93 -1.26 -18.01 6.94
CA VAL A 93 -2.67 -17.96 6.52
C VAL A 93 -2.78 -18.42 5.08
N ALA A 94 -3.72 -19.30 4.77
CA ALA A 94 -4.02 -19.72 3.39
C ALA A 94 -4.29 -18.51 2.48
N PRO A 95 -3.82 -18.50 1.23
CA PRO A 95 -3.92 -17.31 0.36
C PRO A 95 -5.35 -16.76 0.23
N GLU A 96 -6.34 -17.63 0.08
CA GLU A 96 -7.75 -17.24 -0.04
C GLU A 96 -8.27 -16.61 1.27
N ALA A 97 -7.85 -17.15 2.40
CA ALA A 97 -8.20 -16.61 3.72
C ALA A 97 -7.53 -15.25 3.99
N GLN A 98 -6.35 -14.97 3.38
CA GLN A 98 -5.73 -13.63 3.46
C GLN A 98 -6.63 -12.56 2.84
N LEU A 99 -7.36 -12.86 1.76
CA LEU A 99 -8.30 -11.92 1.12
C LEU A 99 -9.47 -11.61 2.06
N THR A 100 -10.03 -12.63 2.68
CA THR A 100 -11.10 -12.48 3.69
C THR A 100 -10.61 -11.70 4.92
N TRP A 101 -9.39 -11.98 5.39
CA TRP A 101 -8.75 -11.22 6.46
C TRP A 101 -8.66 -9.72 6.12
N LYS A 102 -8.13 -9.39 4.95
CA LYS A 102 -7.96 -8.00 4.50
C LYS A 102 -9.31 -7.30 4.32
N ALA A 103 -10.30 -7.97 3.75
CA ALA A 103 -11.67 -7.44 3.64
C ALA A 103 -12.28 -7.15 5.01
N GLY A 104 -12.07 -8.03 6.00
CA GLY A 104 -12.48 -7.82 7.38
C GLY A 104 -11.87 -6.58 8.02
N VAL A 105 -10.57 -6.35 7.81
CA VAL A 105 -9.88 -5.14 8.27
C VAL A 105 -10.44 -3.88 7.59
N VAL A 106 -10.69 -3.92 6.29
CA VAL A 106 -11.29 -2.79 5.55
C VAL A 106 -12.67 -2.45 6.11
N ARG A 107 -13.53 -3.46 6.30
CA ARG A 107 -14.87 -3.27 6.89
C ARG A 107 -14.79 -2.66 8.29
N GLU A 108 -13.90 -3.16 9.14
CA GLU A 108 -13.70 -2.61 10.49
C GLU A 108 -13.30 -1.14 10.46
N GLN A 109 -12.34 -0.76 9.59
CA GLN A 109 -11.89 0.63 9.50
C GLN A 109 -12.98 1.56 8.96
N LEU A 110 -13.71 1.14 7.94
CA LEU A 110 -14.84 1.92 7.40
C LEU A 110 -15.96 2.09 8.42
N THR A 111 -16.24 1.09 9.25
CA THR A 111 -17.19 1.22 10.36
C THR A 111 -16.69 2.19 11.42
N ARG A 112 -15.49 1.96 11.96
CA ARG A 112 -14.99 2.67 13.14
C ARG A 112 -14.53 4.09 12.86
N LEU A 113 -13.87 4.32 11.73
CA LEU A 113 -13.29 5.59 11.35
C LEU A 113 -14.09 6.28 10.25
N GLY A 114 -14.63 5.52 9.30
CA GLY A 114 -15.44 6.02 8.21
C GLY A 114 -16.87 6.36 8.62
N GLY A 115 -17.39 5.73 9.68
CA GLY A 115 -18.74 5.94 10.16
C GLY A 115 -19.81 5.23 9.31
N LEU A 116 -19.43 4.30 8.42
CA LEU A 116 -20.36 3.55 7.60
C LEU A 116 -21.09 2.49 8.42
N THR A 117 -22.39 2.35 8.15
CA THR A 117 -23.24 1.31 8.73
C THR A 117 -23.01 -0.06 8.09
N GLY A 118 -23.45 -1.12 8.75
CA GLY A 118 -23.40 -2.48 8.18
C GLY A 118 -24.10 -2.58 6.84
N ALA A 119 -25.29 -1.96 6.70
CA ALA A 119 -26.07 -1.95 5.47
C ALA A 119 -25.34 -1.25 4.30
N GLU A 120 -24.66 -0.13 4.56
CA GLU A 120 -23.84 0.55 3.54
C GLU A 120 -22.65 -0.30 3.11
N LEU A 121 -21.98 -0.97 4.07
CA LEU A 121 -20.87 -1.88 3.76
C LEU A 121 -21.32 -3.13 2.99
N ASP A 122 -22.52 -3.64 3.26
CA ASP A 122 -23.09 -4.77 2.53
C ASP A 122 -23.48 -4.36 1.10
N ALA A 123 -24.01 -3.14 0.93
CA ALA A 123 -24.31 -2.57 -0.38
C ALA A 123 -23.03 -2.30 -1.21
N LEU A 124 -21.92 -1.94 -0.57
CA LEU A 124 -20.61 -1.77 -1.22
C LEU A 124 -19.98 -3.12 -1.61
N GLY A 125 -20.42 -4.24 -1.04
CA GLY A 125 -19.87 -5.56 -1.34
C GLY A 125 -18.37 -5.66 -1.06
N VAL A 126 -17.91 -5.16 0.10
CA VAL A 126 -16.48 -5.04 0.43
C VAL A 126 -15.77 -6.38 0.32
N GLN A 127 -14.94 -6.52 -0.70
CA GLN A 127 -14.12 -7.70 -1.00
C GLN A 127 -12.71 -7.27 -1.37
N VAL A 128 -11.76 -8.22 -1.31
CA VAL A 128 -10.38 -8.03 -1.78
C VAL A 128 -10.07 -9.06 -2.85
N GLU A 129 -9.61 -8.58 -3.99
CA GLU A 129 -9.32 -9.36 -5.18
C GLU A 129 -7.82 -9.71 -5.22
N ALA A 130 -7.49 -10.96 -5.52
CA ALA A 130 -6.12 -11.37 -5.79
C ALA A 130 -5.65 -10.87 -7.15
N LEU A 131 -4.38 -10.52 -7.26
CA LEU A 131 -3.75 -10.20 -8.54
C LEU A 131 -3.15 -11.45 -9.20
N PRO A 132 -2.98 -11.45 -10.54
CA PRO A 132 -2.29 -12.52 -11.24
C PRO A 132 -0.85 -12.71 -10.76
N GLY A 133 -0.32 -13.93 -10.83
CA GLY A 133 1.08 -14.24 -10.50
C GLY A 133 1.27 -14.98 -9.18
N GLY A 134 0.21 -15.08 -8.37
CA GLY A 134 0.23 -15.82 -7.11
C GLY A 134 0.88 -15.06 -5.94
N PRO A 135 0.95 -15.71 -4.76
CA PRO A 135 1.29 -15.01 -3.52
C PRO A 135 2.79 -14.83 -3.28
N LEU A 136 3.66 -15.39 -4.11
CA LEU A 136 5.12 -15.32 -3.99
C LEU A 136 5.75 -14.74 -5.26
N GLY A 137 6.98 -14.22 -5.15
CA GLY A 137 7.72 -13.74 -6.33
C GLY A 137 7.21 -12.44 -6.98
N TRP A 138 6.28 -11.76 -6.36
CA TRP A 138 5.63 -10.57 -6.93
C TRP A 138 6.40 -9.26 -6.68
N ARG A 139 7.21 -9.17 -5.61
CA ARG A 139 7.80 -7.91 -5.17
C ARG A 139 8.97 -7.50 -6.06
N SER A 140 8.72 -6.58 -6.99
CA SER A 140 9.67 -6.11 -8.00
C SER A 140 10.68 -5.08 -7.49
N ARG A 141 10.48 -4.51 -6.29
CA ARG A 141 11.37 -3.52 -5.66
C ARG A 141 11.59 -3.89 -4.21
N VAL A 142 12.84 -4.16 -3.83
CA VAL A 142 13.20 -4.57 -2.47
C VAL A 142 14.37 -3.72 -1.98
N ARG A 143 14.23 -3.19 -0.77
CA ARG A 143 15.32 -2.58 -0.02
C ARG A 143 15.72 -3.52 1.11
N TYR A 144 16.93 -4.00 1.06
CA TYR A 144 17.56 -4.77 2.12
C TYR A 144 18.38 -3.84 3.01
N THR A 145 18.20 -3.92 4.32
CA THR A 145 19.03 -3.19 5.29
C THR A 145 20.31 -3.97 5.54
N VAL A 146 21.42 -3.28 5.72
CA VAL A 146 22.72 -3.88 6.01
C VAL A 146 22.99 -3.78 7.50
N ASP A 147 23.46 -4.86 8.13
CA ASP A 147 23.86 -4.87 9.53
C ASP A 147 25.31 -4.41 9.72
N GLY A 148 25.73 -4.23 10.98
CA GLY A 148 27.09 -3.80 11.32
C GLY A 148 28.22 -4.77 10.89
N ALA A 149 27.88 -5.99 10.45
CA ALA A 149 28.81 -6.96 9.86
C ALA A 149 28.76 -6.94 8.31
N GLY A 150 28.08 -5.98 7.72
CA GLY A 150 27.94 -5.84 6.25
C GLY A 150 26.99 -6.86 5.62
N ARG A 151 26.13 -7.53 6.39
CA ARG A 151 25.19 -8.53 5.88
C ARG A 151 23.86 -7.87 5.52
N ALA A 152 23.41 -8.07 4.29
CA ALA A 152 22.10 -7.61 3.87
C ALA A 152 20.98 -8.52 4.40
N GLY A 153 19.87 -7.92 4.80
CA GLY A 153 18.71 -8.63 5.34
C GLY A 153 17.46 -7.75 5.42
N LEU A 154 16.48 -8.21 6.14
CA LEU A 154 15.25 -7.46 6.40
C LEU A 154 15.09 -7.22 7.90
N LEU A 155 14.43 -6.12 8.27
CA LEU A 155 14.24 -5.79 9.67
C LEU A 155 13.28 -6.78 10.35
N LYS A 156 13.57 -7.09 11.60
CA LYS A 156 12.64 -7.72 12.51
C LYS A 156 11.42 -6.82 12.72
N HIS A 157 10.28 -7.41 13.03
CA HIS A 157 9.06 -6.64 13.22
C HIS A 157 9.23 -5.60 14.34
N ARG A 158 8.90 -4.32 14.05
CA ARG A 158 9.01 -3.19 14.97
C ARG A 158 10.39 -3.03 15.62
N SER A 159 11.43 -3.37 14.90
CA SER A 159 12.81 -3.31 15.39
C SER A 159 13.74 -2.75 14.29
N TYR A 160 14.87 -2.23 14.69
CA TYR A 160 15.96 -1.89 13.79
C TYR A 160 16.97 -3.04 13.64
N GLU A 161 16.73 -4.17 14.30
CA GLU A 161 17.55 -5.36 14.18
C GLU A 161 17.39 -5.97 12.79
N VAL A 162 18.50 -6.14 12.10
CA VAL A 162 18.52 -6.79 10.79
C VAL A 162 18.56 -8.30 10.97
N VAL A 163 17.64 -8.99 10.35
CA VAL A 163 17.64 -10.44 10.21
C VAL A 163 18.32 -10.77 8.89
N PRO A 164 19.57 -11.25 8.88
CA PRO A 164 20.22 -11.72 7.66
C PRO A 164 19.42 -12.89 7.08
N ILE A 165 19.18 -12.83 5.78
CA ILE A 165 18.45 -13.87 5.04
C ILE A 165 19.26 -14.30 3.81
N ASP A 166 19.04 -15.50 3.34
CA ASP A 166 19.63 -16.00 2.08
C ASP A 166 18.71 -15.77 0.88
N ARG A 167 17.40 -15.69 1.13
CA ARG A 167 16.39 -15.49 0.08
C ARG A 167 15.13 -14.80 0.63
N CYS A 168 14.57 -13.89 -0.14
CA CYS A 168 13.23 -13.32 0.11
C CYS A 168 12.21 -13.98 -0.84
N ARG A 169 11.28 -14.81 -0.32
CA ARG A 169 10.35 -15.60 -1.12
C ARG A 169 9.32 -14.76 -1.89
N ILE A 170 8.98 -13.57 -1.39
CA ILE A 170 8.08 -12.65 -2.09
C ILE A 170 8.79 -11.75 -3.10
N ALA A 171 10.12 -11.63 -3.07
CA ALA A 171 10.88 -10.88 -4.07
C ALA A 171 10.75 -11.53 -5.45
N HIS A 172 10.74 -10.70 -6.49
CA HIS A 172 10.70 -11.16 -7.89
C HIS A 172 11.83 -12.18 -8.18
N PRO A 173 11.59 -13.22 -8.98
CA PRO A 173 12.59 -14.27 -9.26
C PRO A 173 13.94 -13.72 -9.72
N ALA A 174 13.97 -12.68 -10.56
CA ALA A 174 15.20 -12.04 -11.00
C ALA A 174 15.97 -11.38 -9.83
N ILE A 175 15.28 -10.81 -8.84
CA ILE A 175 15.92 -10.27 -7.62
C ILE A 175 16.47 -11.41 -6.75
N GLN A 176 15.74 -12.54 -6.65
CA GLN A 176 16.20 -13.70 -5.86
C GLN A 176 17.49 -14.33 -6.39
N GLN A 177 17.81 -14.11 -7.67
CA GLN A 177 19.02 -14.61 -8.32
C GLN A 177 20.23 -13.64 -8.18
N LEU A 178 20.00 -12.42 -7.70
CA LEU A 178 21.08 -11.44 -7.53
C LEU A 178 22.00 -11.82 -6.37
N PRO A 179 23.32 -11.58 -6.49
CA PRO A 179 24.28 -11.79 -5.41
C PRO A 179 24.22 -10.63 -4.41
N VAL A 180 23.05 -10.41 -3.78
CA VAL A 180 22.83 -9.35 -2.80
C VAL A 180 22.79 -9.90 -1.38
N LEU A 181 22.23 -11.09 -1.22
CA LEU A 181 22.03 -11.77 0.05
C LEU A 181 23.04 -12.91 0.26
N GLY A 182 23.00 -13.52 1.42
CA GLY A 182 23.84 -14.68 1.75
C GLY A 182 25.29 -14.33 2.07
N PRO A 183 26.30 -14.86 1.33
CA PRO A 183 27.72 -14.69 1.67
C PRO A 183 28.28 -13.31 1.32
N VAL A 184 27.58 -12.54 0.48
CA VAL A 184 28.03 -11.20 0.03
C VAL A 184 28.02 -10.22 1.20
N ARG A 185 29.01 -9.31 1.20
CA ARG A 185 29.16 -8.28 2.21
C ARG A 185 29.12 -6.87 1.58
N TRP A 186 28.51 -5.96 2.32
CA TRP A 186 28.29 -4.58 1.95
C TRP A 186 28.84 -3.64 3.06
N PRO A 187 30.15 -3.63 3.29
CA PRO A 187 30.73 -2.95 4.46
C PRO A 187 30.48 -1.43 4.47
N ASP A 188 30.33 -0.82 3.30
CA ASP A 188 30.17 0.63 3.13
C ASP A 188 28.74 1.02 2.72
N ALA A 189 27.74 0.22 3.10
CA ALA A 189 26.35 0.51 2.77
C ALA A 189 25.42 0.33 3.97
N ASP A 190 24.43 1.21 4.09
CA ASP A 190 23.33 1.09 5.05
C ASP A 190 22.21 0.18 4.50
N ALA A 191 22.08 0.17 3.19
CA ALA A 191 21.08 -0.65 2.51
C ALA A 191 21.50 -0.99 1.07
N VAL A 192 20.86 -2.02 0.52
CA VAL A 192 20.96 -2.41 -0.89
C VAL A 192 19.55 -2.46 -1.48
N GLU A 193 19.35 -1.69 -2.52
CA GLU A 193 18.10 -1.67 -3.28
C GLU A 193 18.23 -2.52 -4.53
N SER A 194 17.22 -3.34 -4.79
CA SER A 194 17.13 -4.18 -5.99
C SER A 194 15.80 -3.95 -6.68
N VAL A 195 15.84 -3.78 -7.99
CA VAL A 195 14.67 -3.59 -8.84
C VAL A 195 14.70 -4.63 -9.96
N ALA A 196 13.56 -5.24 -10.23
CA ALA A 196 13.29 -6.03 -11.43
C ALA A 196 12.04 -5.44 -12.11
N SER A 197 12.24 -4.73 -13.20
CA SER A 197 11.16 -4.02 -13.89
C SER A 197 10.34 -4.93 -14.80
N THR A 198 9.11 -4.52 -15.10
CA THR A 198 8.24 -5.20 -16.08
C THR A 198 8.78 -5.09 -17.51
N GLY A 199 9.70 -4.17 -17.78
CA GLY A 199 10.43 -4.06 -19.06
C GLY A 199 11.69 -4.93 -19.14
N GLY A 200 11.95 -5.76 -18.10
CA GLY A 200 13.05 -6.74 -18.08
C GLY A 200 14.38 -6.19 -17.55
N ASP A 201 14.43 -4.95 -17.09
CA ASP A 201 15.65 -4.40 -16.49
C ASP A 201 15.81 -4.86 -15.05
N VAL A 202 17.05 -5.18 -14.65
CA VAL A 202 17.39 -5.57 -13.29
C VAL A 202 18.53 -4.68 -12.80
N THR A 203 18.35 -4.05 -11.62
CA THR A 203 19.35 -3.14 -11.04
C THR A 203 19.66 -3.47 -9.60
N VAL A 204 20.88 -3.16 -9.19
CA VAL A 204 21.32 -3.15 -7.79
C VAL A 204 21.95 -1.80 -7.49
N THR A 205 21.51 -1.17 -6.41
CA THR A 205 22.00 0.14 -5.94
C THR A 205 22.36 0.02 -4.46
N ALA A 206 23.59 0.37 -4.10
CA ALA A 206 24.00 0.52 -2.71
C ALA A 206 23.61 1.92 -2.20
N VAL A 207 23.18 2.00 -0.96
CA VAL A 207 22.80 3.25 -0.28
C VAL A 207 23.67 3.42 0.95
N ALA A 208 24.32 4.57 1.08
CA ALA A 208 25.13 4.94 2.24
C ALA A 208 24.93 6.43 2.56
N ASP A 209 24.64 6.77 3.81
CA ASP A 209 24.43 8.16 4.26
C ASP A 209 23.38 8.92 3.41
N GLY A 210 22.35 8.20 2.93
CA GLY A 210 21.33 8.75 2.05
C GLY A 210 21.75 8.95 0.58
N ALA A 211 23.00 8.76 0.24
CA ALA A 211 23.50 8.77 -1.14
C ALA A 211 23.32 7.39 -1.80
N THR A 212 23.07 7.38 -3.09
CA THR A 212 22.89 6.15 -3.89
C THR A 212 24.10 5.95 -4.80
N ARG A 213 24.59 4.72 -4.87
CA ARG A 213 25.67 4.30 -5.78
C ARG A 213 25.22 3.10 -6.60
N PRO A 214 25.11 3.23 -7.93
CA PRO A 214 24.82 2.11 -8.82
C PRO A 214 25.89 1.01 -8.66
N VAL A 215 25.44 -0.24 -8.57
CA VAL A 215 26.30 -1.43 -8.49
C VAL A 215 26.19 -2.22 -9.78
N SER A 216 24.98 -2.44 -10.26
CA SER A 216 24.74 -3.13 -11.53
C SER A 216 23.40 -2.71 -12.14
N GLY A 217 23.29 -2.88 -13.46
CA GLY A 217 22.12 -2.56 -14.26
C GLY A 217 22.12 -1.11 -14.80
N PRO A 218 21.07 -0.75 -15.54
CA PRO A 218 20.96 0.56 -16.18
C PRO A 218 20.65 1.68 -15.16
N GLU A 219 20.99 2.92 -15.51
CA GLU A 219 20.67 4.13 -14.74
C GLU A 219 19.15 4.44 -14.73
N GLN A 220 18.43 3.99 -15.74
CA GLN A 220 16.97 4.08 -15.81
C GLN A 220 16.40 2.70 -16.11
N VAL A 221 15.34 2.34 -15.41
CA VAL A 221 14.58 1.11 -15.66
C VAL A 221 13.34 1.41 -16.50
N ARG A 222 12.98 0.47 -17.35
CA ARG A 222 11.79 0.52 -18.19
C ARG A 222 10.69 -0.29 -17.53
N GLU A 223 9.58 0.32 -17.25
CA GLU A 223 8.35 -0.38 -16.85
C GLU A 223 7.38 -0.43 -18.02
N GLN A 224 6.51 -1.42 -18.05
CA GLN A 224 5.42 -1.54 -19.01
C GLN A 224 4.09 -1.55 -18.26
N ALA A 225 3.21 -0.63 -18.61
CA ALA A 225 1.88 -0.54 -18.07
C ALA A 225 0.97 0.27 -18.98
N VAL A 226 -0.32 -0.06 -19.02
CA VAL A 226 -1.38 0.62 -19.81
C VAL A 226 -1.00 0.83 -21.28
N GLY A 227 -0.38 -0.19 -21.89
CA GLY A 227 0.06 -0.14 -23.29
C GLY A 227 1.21 0.83 -23.57
N ARG A 228 1.89 1.36 -22.53
CA ARG A 228 3.00 2.32 -22.65
C ARG A 228 4.26 1.78 -21.99
N GLN A 229 5.41 2.28 -22.47
CA GLN A 229 6.69 2.11 -21.78
C GLN A 229 6.97 3.36 -20.93
N TRP A 230 7.37 3.12 -19.68
CA TRP A 230 7.72 4.13 -18.69
C TRP A 230 9.21 4.06 -18.40
N LYS A 231 9.86 5.22 -18.29
CA LYS A 231 11.27 5.32 -17.90
C LYS A 231 11.38 5.98 -16.55
N LEU A 232 12.13 5.35 -15.65
CA LEU A 232 12.22 5.77 -14.25
C LEU A 232 13.64 5.53 -13.73
N PRO A 233 14.21 6.45 -12.92
CA PRO A 233 15.37 6.06 -12.12
C PRO A 233 14.99 4.93 -11.16
N PRO A 234 15.89 3.97 -10.84
CA PRO A 234 15.59 2.86 -9.95
C PRO A 234 15.03 3.28 -8.58
N SER A 235 15.45 4.44 -8.07
CA SER A 235 15.00 5.01 -6.80
C SER A 235 13.62 5.68 -6.86
N ALA A 236 13.05 5.92 -8.05
CA ALA A 236 11.71 6.50 -8.16
C ALA A 236 10.64 5.49 -7.75
N PHE A 237 9.54 6.01 -7.21
CA PHE A 237 8.39 5.18 -6.88
C PHE A 237 7.78 4.55 -8.13
N TRP A 238 7.48 3.29 -8.06
CA TRP A 238 6.62 2.55 -8.98
C TRP A 238 5.94 1.42 -8.23
N GLN A 239 4.80 0.97 -8.72
CA GLN A 239 4.05 -0.14 -8.13
C GLN A 239 4.93 -1.40 -8.04
N VAL A 240 4.96 -2.04 -6.87
CA VAL A 240 5.88 -3.16 -6.61
C VAL A 240 5.37 -4.52 -7.07
N HIS A 241 4.06 -4.64 -7.33
CA HIS A 241 3.48 -5.82 -7.95
C HIS A 241 3.39 -5.62 -9.46
N PRO A 242 3.89 -6.54 -10.30
CA PRO A 242 3.94 -6.35 -11.76
C PRO A 242 2.58 -6.01 -12.40
N ALA A 243 1.49 -6.61 -11.92
CA ALA A 243 0.16 -6.35 -12.44
C ALA A 243 -0.54 -5.13 -11.82
N ALA A 244 0.05 -4.45 -10.83
CA ALA A 244 -0.64 -3.43 -10.06
C ALA A 244 -0.99 -2.19 -10.88
N ALA A 245 -0.07 -1.72 -11.72
CA ALA A 245 -0.28 -0.50 -12.50
C ALA A 245 -1.51 -0.61 -13.42
N ASP A 246 -1.61 -1.69 -14.19
CA ASP A 246 -2.76 -1.95 -15.06
C ASP A 246 -4.05 -2.14 -14.25
N THR A 247 -4.01 -2.96 -13.19
CA THR A 247 -5.19 -3.22 -12.33
C THR A 247 -5.76 -1.94 -11.71
N LEU A 248 -4.89 -1.07 -11.19
CA LEU A 248 -5.32 0.18 -10.57
C LEU A 248 -5.87 1.17 -11.59
N VAL A 249 -5.23 1.29 -12.76
CA VAL A 249 -5.72 2.15 -13.83
C VAL A 249 -7.07 1.66 -14.34
N ASP A 250 -7.23 0.38 -14.58
CA ASP A 250 -8.51 -0.19 -15.02
C ASP A 250 -9.62 0.06 -13.99
N ALA A 251 -9.33 -0.12 -12.69
CA ALA A 251 -10.29 0.15 -11.64
C ALA A 251 -10.68 1.63 -11.56
N VAL A 252 -9.72 2.54 -11.64
CA VAL A 252 -9.94 3.99 -11.63
C VAL A 252 -10.76 4.43 -12.84
N LEU A 253 -10.39 3.98 -14.05
CA LEU A 253 -11.09 4.34 -15.27
C LEU A 253 -12.52 3.78 -15.31
N ALA A 254 -12.71 2.54 -14.84
CA ALA A 254 -14.04 1.92 -14.77
C ALA A 254 -14.97 2.65 -13.79
N GLN A 255 -14.44 3.14 -12.66
CA GLN A 255 -15.24 3.87 -11.66
C GLN A 255 -15.51 5.32 -12.05
N LEU A 256 -14.51 6.04 -12.58
CA LEU A 256 -14.66 7.45 -12.96
C LEU A 256 -15.43 7.64 -14.27
N ASP A 257 -15.34 6.67 -15.18
CA ASP A 257 -15.86 6.78 -16.55
C ASP A 257 -15.56 8.15 -17.19
N PRO A 258 -14.26 8.50 -17.38
CA PRO A 258 -13.89 9.79 -17.93
C PRO A 258 -14.39 9.92 -19.39
N ARG A 259 -14.95 11.09 -19.74
CA ARG A 259 -15.60 11.34 -21.03
C ARG A 259 -14.77 12.25 -21.91
N PRO A 260 -14.86 12.14 -23.24
CA PRO A 260 -14.22 13.07 -24.15
C PRO A 260 -14.59 14.53 -23.85
N GLY A 261 -13.57 15.39 -23.80
CA GLY A 261 -13.71 16.82 -23.50
C GLY A 261 -13.69 17.21 -22.02
N GLU A 262 -13.72 16.22 -21.09
CA GLU A 262 -13.64 16.50 -19.66
C GLU A 262 -12.27 16.99 -19.22
N THR A 263 -12.27 17.74 -18.13
CA THR A 263 -11.06 18.15 -17.39
C THR A 263 -10.85 17.22 -16.20
N ALA A 264 -9.65 16.65 -16.08
CA ALA A 264 -9.28 15.72 -15.04
C ALA A 264 -8.08 16.22 -14.22
N TRP A 265 -8.08 15.94 -12.92
CA TRP A 265 -6.91 16.13 -12.07
C TRP A 265 -6.36 14.77 -11.59
N ASP A 266 -5.04 14.62 -11.69
CA ASP A 266 -4.26 13.51 -11.10
C ASP A 266 -3.42 14.06 -9.95
N LEU A 267 -3.93 13.94 -8.73
CA LEU A 267 -3.29 14.48 -7.53
C LEU A 267 -2.45 13.41 -6.85
N TYR A 268 -1.17 13.73 -6.60
CA TYR A 268 -0.09 12.82 -6.21
C TYR A 268 0.33 11.90 -7.38
N GLY A 269 0.41 12.47 -8.58
CA GLY A 269 0.48 11.72 -9.84
C GLY A 269 1.79 10.97 -10.11
N GLY A 270 2.84 11.12 -9.26
CA GLY A 270 4.10 10.39 -9.42
C GLY A 270 4.71 10.55 -10.80
N ALA A 271 4.96 9.43 -11.48
CA ALA A 271 5.49 9.39 -12.86
C ALA A 271 4.43 9.63 -13.95
N GLY A 272 3.15 9.84 -13.57
CA GLY A 272 2.06 10.19 -14.48
C GLY A 272 1.19 9.03 -14.95
N LEU A 273 1.16 7.92 -14.21
CA LEU A 273 0.43 6.70 -14.60
C LEU A 273 -1.06 6.98 -14.86
N PHE A 274 -1.76 7.58 -13.89
CA PHE A 274 -3.18 7.90 -14.04
C PHE A 274 -3.39 9.07 -15.01
N ALA A 275 -2.51 10.07 -15.01
CA ALA A 275 -2.60 11.20 -15.94
C ALA A 275 -2.56 10.75 -17.40
N ALA A 276 -1.69 9.80 -17.77
CA ALA A 276 -1.64 9.26 -19.13
C ALA A 276 -2.93 8.52 -19.50
N ALA A 277 -3.46 7.71 -18.57
CA ALA A 277 -4.68 6.95 -18.79
C ALA A 277 -5.90 7.88 -18.94
N LEU A 278 -5.99 8.91 -18.09
CA LEU A 278 -7.02 9.95 -18.17
C LEU A 278 -6.93 10.71 -19.49
N ALA A 279 -5.73 11.12 -19.92
CA ALA A 279 -5.52 11.83 -21.18
C ALA A 279 -6.02 11.03 -22.41
N GLY A 280 -5.83 9.71 -22.38
CA GLY A 280 -6.38 8.82 -23.42
C GLY A 280 -7.92 8.80 -23.45
N ARG A 281 -8.58 8.96 -22.31
CA ARG A 281 -10.05 8.95 -22.20
C ARG A 281 -10.68 10.29 -22.52
N VAL A 282 -10.13 11.38 -21.96
CA VAL A 282 -10.69 12.73 -22.21
C VAL A 282 -10.38 13.24 -23.62
N GLY A 283 -9.40 12.65 -24.30
CA GLY A 283 -9.12 12.89 -25.72
C GLY A 283 -8.59 14.30 -26.04
N ALA A 284 -8.62 14.65 -27.31
CA ALA A 284 -7.99 15.88 -27.82
C ALA A 284 -8.66 17.20 -27.36
N THR A 285 -9.90 17.16 -26.91
CA THR A 285 -10.64 18.34 -26.42
C THR A 285 -10.60 18.46 -24.88
N GLY A 286 -10.23 17.38 -24.17
CA GLY A 286 -10.09 17.38 -22.73
C GLY A 286 -8.74 17.90 -22.26
N ARG A 287 -8.57 18.01 -20.95
CA ARG A 287 -7.32 18.43 -20.31
C ARG A 287 -7.07 17.61 -19.05
N VAL A 288 -5.81 17.30 -18.76
CA VAL A 288 -5.39 16.65 -17.52
C VAL A 288 -4.38 17.54 -16.80
N THR A 289 -4.54 17.73 -15.51
CA THR A 289 -3.52 18.39 -14.68
C THR A 289 -3.00 17.41 -13.64
N LEU A 290 -1.70 17.15 -13.69
CA LEU A 290 -0.98 16.32 -12.73
C LEU A 290 -0.30 17.20 -11.68
N VAL A 291 -0.45 16.86 -10.40
CA VAL A 291 0.26 17.50 -9.29
C VAL A 291 1.16 16.48 -8.59
N GLU A 292 2.47 16.78 -8.51
CA GLU A 292 3.46 15.93 -7.85
C GLU A 292 4.47 16.78 -7.08
N ALA A 293 4.86 16.33 -5.86
CA ALA A 293 5.78 17.04 -4.99
C ALA A 293 7.23 16.57 -5.12
N ALA A 294 7.44 15.27 -5.40
CA ALA A 294 8.78 14.68 -5.48
C ALA A 294 9.48 15.06 -6.79
N GLY A 295 10.65 15.67 -6.71
CA GLY A 295 11.38 16.12 -7.90
C GLY A 295 11.65 15.00 -8.91
N ALA A 296 11.97 13.79 -8.44
CA ALA A 296 12.17 12.62 -9.30
C ALA A 296 10.86 12.20 -10.02
N GLY A 297 9.71 12.27 -9.32
CA GLY A 297 8.40 12.01 -9.90
C GLY A 297 8.04 13.05 -10.98
N VAL A 298 8.23 14.33 -10.68
CA VAL A 298 8.01 15.43 -11.65
C VAL A 298 8.87 15.27 -12.91
N ALA A 299 10.15 14.94 -12.73
CA ALA A 299 11.06 14.72 -13.87
C ALA A 299 10.59 13.52 -14.71
N ALA A 300 10.28 12.40 -14.05
CA ALA A 300 9.77 11.21 -14.72
C ALA A 300 8.44 11.49 -15.45
N ALA A 301 7.50 12.22 -14.83
CA ALA A 301 6.24 12.59 -15.46
C ALA A 301 6.47 13.43 -16.73
N ARG A 302 7.36 14.43 -16.68
CA ARG A 302 7.71 15.25 -17.86
C ARG A 302 8.26 14.42 -19.02
N ASP A 303 9.13 13.48 -18.72
CA ASP A 303 9.71 12.61 -19.74
C ASP A 303 8.70 11.63 -20.32
N ASN A 304 7.89 11.00 -19.46
CA ASN A 304 6.94 9.97 -19.85
C ASN A 304 5.68 10.53 -20.53
N LEU A 305 5.31 11.77 -20.27
CA LEU A 305 4.09 12.40 -20.78
C LEU A 305 4.34 13.45 -21.89
N ARG A 306 5.59 13.59 -22.37
CA ARG A 306 5.96 14.60 -23.39
C ARG A 306 5.19 14.51 -24.69
N ASP A 307 4.67 13.34 -25.02
CA ASP A 307 3.82 13.07 -26.17
C ASP A 307 2.33 13.38 -25.94
N LEU A 308 1.96 13.82 -24.75
CA LEU A 308 0.61 14.15 -24.34
C LEU A 308 0.48 15.66 -24.05
N PRO A 309 0.32 16.51 -25.10
CA PRO A 309 0.39 17.98 -24.97
C PRO A 309 -0.75 18.60 -24.15
N ARG A 310 -1.76 17.82 -23.81
CA ARG A 310 -2.89 18.24 -22.95
C ARG A 310 -2.73 17.85 -21.49
N VAL A 311 -1.56 17.35 -21.10
CA VAL A 311 -1.22 17.07 -19.71
C VAL A 311 -0.34 18.18 -19.17
N ASP A 312 -0.86 18.97 -18.26
CA ASP A 312 -0.11 19.99 -17.53
C ASP A 312 0.46 19.38 -16.24
N ILE A 313 1.73 19.67 -15.94
CA ILE A 313 2.41 19.15 -14.75
C ILE A 313 2.75 20.29 -13.81
N VAL A 314 2.16 20.28 -12.63
CA VAL A 314 2.37 21.24 -11.54
C VAL A 314 3.25 20.60 -10.46
N ALA A 315 4.48 21.12 -10.32
CA ALA A 315 5.39 20.68 -9.29
C ALA A 315 5.03 21.34 -7.95
N GLY A 316 4.66 20.55 -6.94
CA GLY A 316 4.32 21.06 -5.62
C GLY A 316 3.54 20.07 -4.75
N ARG A 317 3.48 20.39 -3.46
CA ARG A 317 2.63 19.61 -2.53
C ARG A 317 1.17 19.89 -2.83
N VAL A 318 0.36 18.84 -3.02
CA VAL A 318 -1.07 18.93 -3.37
C VAL A 318 -1.82 19.91 -2.48
N ALA A 319 -1.69 19.80 -1.15
CA ALA A 319 -2.35 20.73 -0.23
C ALA A 319 -1.95 22.21 -0.45
N THR A 320 -0.70 22.47 -0.80
CA THR A 320 -0.20 23.83 -1.07
C THR A 320 -0.70 24.36 -2.41
N VAL A 321 -0.67 23.51 -3.44
CA VAL A 321 -1.14 23.84 -4.80
C VAL A 321 -2.64 24.20 -4.76
N LEU A 322 -3.45 23.38 -4.09
CA LEU A 322 -4.88 23.63 -3.91
C LEU A 322 -5.16 24.90 -3.09
N ALA A 323 -4.47 25.07 -1.94
CA ALA A 323 -4.66 26.24 -1.08
C ALA A 323 -4.30 27.56 -1.75
N ARG A 324 -3.36 27.54 -2.72
CA ARG A 324 -2.96 28.73 -3.50
C ARG A 324 -3.82 28.96 -4.75
N GLY A 325 -4.81 28.12 -5.02
CA GLY A 325 -5.63 28.22 -6.22
C GLY A 325 -4.83 28.09 -7.52
N GLN A 326 -3.74 27.30 -7.52
CA GLN A 326 -2.87 27.16 -8.71
C GLN A 326 -3.49 26.25 -9.78
N LEU A 327 -4.53 25.47 -9.42
CA LEU A 327 -5.33 24.72 -10.38
C LEU A 327 -6.51 25.60 -10.81
N THR A 328 -6.54 25.96 -12.08
CA THR A 328 -7.52 26.90 -12.64
C THR A 328 -8.56 26.20 -13.49
N GLY A 329 -9.79 26.73 -13.48
CA GLY A 329 -10.91 26.23 -14.26
C GLY A 329 -11.70 25.12 -13.54
N PRO A 330 -12.84 24.72 -14.15
CA PRO A 330 -13.64 23.62 -13.65
C PRO A 330 -12.88 22.30 -13.78
N VAL A 331 -13.19 21.35 -12.92
CA VAL A 331 -12.74 19.96 -13.02
C VAL A 331 -13.94 19.02 -12.97
N ASP A 332 -13.97 18.05 -13.87
CA ASP A 332 -15.06 17.08 -13.94
C ASP A 332 -14.77 15.84 -13.11
N VAL A 333 -13.53 15.35 -13.14
CA VAL A 333 -13.11 14.15 -12.40
C VAL A 333 -11.75 14.33 -11.75
N VAL A 334 -11.56 13.70 -10.60
CA VAL A 334 -10.31 13.76 -9.83
C VAL A 334 -9.85 12.36 -9.46
N VAL A 335 -8.57 12.09 -9.62
CA VAL A 335 -7.88 10.94 -9.03
C VAL A 335 -7.05 11.42 -7.85
N LEU A 336 -7.15 10.72 -6.71
CA LEU A 336 -6.34 10.89 -5.53
C LEU A 336 -5.56 9.60 -5.28
N ASP A 337 -4.22 9.65 -5.23
CA ASP A 337 -3.36 8.55 -4.80
C ASP A 337 -2.38 9.04 -3.71
N PRO A 338 -2.88 9.43 -2.53
CA PRO A 338 -2.07 10.03 -1.50
C PRO A 338 -1.16 9.02 -0.80
N PRO A 339 -0.14 9.50 -0.05
CA PRO A 339 0.69 8.65 0.79
C PRO A 339 -0.12 7.97 1.90
N ARG A 340 0.50 7.03 2.63
CA ARG A 340 -0.11 6.25 3.73
C ARG A 340 -0.85 7.08 4.80
N SER A 341 -0.51 8.35 4.94
CA SER A 341 -1.22 9.26 5.87
C SER A 341 -2.63 9.66 5.41
N GLY A 342 -2.97 9.43 4.15
CA GLY A 342 -4.17 9.91 3.47
C GLY A 342 -3.97 11.29 2.85
N ALA A 343 -5.01 11.79 2.20
CA ALA A 343 -5.06 13.14 1.61
C ALA A 343 -5.18 14.22 2.70
N GLY A 344 -5.93 13.91 3.75
CA GLY A 344 -6.16 14.78 4.90
C GLY A 344 -7.23 15.86 4.68
N ALA A 345 -7.76 16.38 5.77
CA ALA A 345 -8.96 17.23 5.78
C ALA A 345 -8.87 18.50 4.89
N ALA A 346 -7.67 19.06 4.71
CA ALA A 346 -7.50 20.26 3.86
C ALA A 346 -7.70 19.92 2.38
N VAL A 347 -7.11 18.81 1.91
CA VAL A 347 -7.25 18.35 0.52
C VAL A 347 -8.66 17.86 0.28
N VAL A 348 -9.23 17.09 1.20
CA VAL A 348 -10.63 16.61 1.14
C VAL A 348 -11.60 17.79 0.95
N ARG A 349 -11.50 18.83 1.77
CA ARG A 349 -12.35 20.04 1.63
C ARG A 349 -12.15 20.75 0.30
N ALA A 350 -10.90 20.91 -0.13
CA ALA A 350 -10.60 21.58 -1.39
C ALA A 350 -11.17 20.81 -2.59
N VAL A 351 -10.97 19.49 -2.64
CA VAL A 351 -11.47 18.63 -3.71
C VAL A 351 -13.00 18.56 -3.70
N ALA A 352 -13.62 18.42 -2.53
CA ALA A 352 -15.09 18.41 -2.42
C ALA A 352 -15.73 19.73 -2.88
N GLY A 353 -15.03 20.85 -2.76
CA GLY A 353 -15.48 22.16 -3.19
C GLY A 353 -15.27 22.50 -4.67
N THR A 354 -14.65 21.62 -5.47
CA THR A 354 -14.34 21.88 -6.89
C THR A 354 -15.54 21.82 -7.83
N GLY A 355 -16.61 21.13 -7.43
CA GLY A 355 -17.75 20.81 -8.29
C GLY A 355 -17.52 19.59 -9.18
N ALA A 356 -16.45 18.82 -8.96
CA ALA A 356 -16.20 17.57 -9.67
C ALA A 356 -17.40 16.62 -9.54
N ARG A 357 -17.72 15.90 -10.63
CA ARG A 357 -18.82 14.92 -10.63
C ARG A 357 -18.44 13.58 -9.98
N ALA A 358 -17.15 13.30 -9.88
CA ALA A 358 -16.65 12.06 -9.31
C ALA A 358 -15.18 12.20 -8.88
N VAL A 359 -14.83 11.49 -7.81
CA VAL A 359 -13.45 11.34 -7.32
C VAL A 359 -13.15 9.85 -7.20
N ALA A 360 -12.09 9.36 -7.85
CA ALA A 360 -11.49 8.06 -7.55
C ALA A 360 -10.39 8.24 -6.51
N TYR A 361 -10.51 7.53 -5.42
CA TYR A 361 -9.54 7.57 -4.32
C TYR A 361 -8.80 6.23 -4.24
N VAL A 362 -7.52 6.22 -4.60
CA VAL A 362 -6.60 5.09 -4.45
C VAL A 362 -5.95 5.18 -3.07
N ALA A 363 -5.88 4.09 -2.32
CA ALA A 363 -5.35 4.11 -0.95
C ALA A 363 -4.70 2.81 -0.52
N CYS A 364 -3.48 2.89 -0.01
CA CYS A 364 -2.75 1.75 0.54
C CYS A 364 -2.90 1.59 2.07
N ASP A 365 -3.66 2.46 2.74
CA ASP A 365 -3.93 2.39 4.19
C ASP A 365 -5.43 2.52 4.46
N PRO A 366 -6.12 1.45 4.88
CA PRO A 366 -7.57 1.48 5.12
C PRO A 366 -8.00 2.46 6.21
N ALA A 367 -7.16 2.73 7.21
CA ALA A 367 -7.51 3.64 8.29
C ALA A 367 -7.46 5.11 7.82
N ALA A 368 -6.47 5.47 7.01
CA ALA A 368 -6.39 6.79 6.40
C ALA A 368 -7.53 7.00 5.40
N PHE A 369 -7.78 6.01 4.55
CA PHE A 369 -8.91 6.01 3.61
C PHE A 369 -10.24 6.25 4.33
N ALA A 370 -10.51 5.47 5.38
CA ALA A 370 -11.75 5.58 6.15
C ALA A 370 -11.93 6.98 6.78
N ARG A 371 -10.86 7.58 7.32
CA ARG A 371 -10.93 8.96 7.84
C ARG A 371 -11.26 9.99 6.76
N ASP A 372 -10.64 9.86 5.59
CA ASP A 372 -10.89 10.78 4.49
C ASP A 372 -12.28 10.58 3.88
N VAL A 373 -12.78 9.34 3.76
CA VAL A 373 -14.18 9.01 3.40
C VAL A 373 -15.16 9.70 4.34
N ARG A 374 -14.91 9.64 5.66
CA ARG A 374 -15.73 10.39 6.63
C ARG A 374 -15.68 11.89 6.38
N GLY A 375 -14.50 12.46 6.11
CA GLY A 375 -14.35 13.86 5.78
C GLY A 375 -15.15 14.27 4.52
N PHE A 376 -15.20 13.42 3.50
CA PHE A 376 -16.07 13.60 2.34
C PHE A 376 -17.55 13.50 2.70
N ALA A 377 -17.93 12.53 3.53
CA ALA A 377 -19.32 12.35 3.97
C ALA A 377 -19.85 13.56 4.76
N GLU A 378 -19.03 14.18 5.61
CA GLU A 378 -19.35 15.42 6.34
C GLU A 378 -19.60 16.62 5.40
N LEU A 379 -19.12 16.53 4.14
CA LEU A 379 -19.36 17.51 3.07
C LEU A 379 -20.47 17.08 2.09
N GLY A 380 -21.24 16.04 2.45
CA GLY A 380 -22.35 15.52 1.67
C GLY A 380 -21.99 14.56 0.54
N TRP A 381 -20.71 14.22 0.37
CA TRP A 381 -20.27 13.21 -0.58
C TRP A 381 -20.52 11.81 -0.03
N ARG A 382 -20.67 10.82 -0.90
CA ARG A 382 -20.84 9.41 -0.51
C ARG A 382 -19.84 8.51 -1.19
N LEU A 383 -19.38 7.49 -0.49
CA LEU A 383 -18.66 6.36 -1.09
C LEU A 383 -19.67 5.49 -1.85
N ALA A 384 -19.60 5.52 -3.18
CA ALA A 384 -20.57 4.87 -4.06
C ALA A 384 -20.16 3.49 -4.52
N ALA A 385 -18.85 3.24 -4.63
CA ALA A 385 -18.27 1.95 -4.96
C ALA A 385 -16.91 1.79 -4.27
N LEU A 386 -16.51 0.55 -4.05
CA LEU A 386 -15.21 0.21 -3.46
C LEU A 386 -14.72 -1.11 -4.08
N ARG A 387 -13.47 -1.11 -4.51
CA ARG A 387 -12.73 -2.32 -4.86
C ARG A 387 -11.48 -2.41 -4.00
N GLY A 388 -11.21 -3.58 -3.47
CA GLY A 388 -9.97 -3.87 -2.74
C GLY A 388 -9.10 -4.84 -3.52
N PHE A 389 -7.78 -4.65 -3.45
CA PHE A 389 -6.81 -5.46 -4.17
C PHE A 389 -5.70 -5.96 -3.26
N ASP A 390 -5.34 -7.22 -3.38
CA ASP A 390 -4.18 -7.80 -2.73
C ASP A 390 -2.91 -7.55 -3.57
N LEU A 391 -2.45 -6.29 -3.60
CA LEU A 391 -1.19 -5.94 -4.24
C LEU A 391 0.04 -6.43 -3.45
N PHE A 392 -0.15 -6.85 -2.22
CA PHE A 392 0.92 -7.22 -1.30
C PHE A 392 0.64 -8.56 -0.62
N PRO A 393 0.51 -9.66 -1.38
CA PRO A 393 0.26 -10.99 -0.81
C PRO A 393 1.26 -11.33 0.29
N MET A 394 0.87 -12.17 1.25
CA MET A 394 1.66 -12.55 2.42
C MET A 394 1.89 -11.42 3.45
N THR A 395 1.44 -10.19 3.16
CA THR A 395 1.51 -9.05 4.08
C THR A 395 0.11 -8.58 4.47
N ARG A 396 0.02 -7.77 5.51
CA ARG A 396 -1.22 -7.14 5.98
C ARG A 396 -1.75 -6.01 5.10
N HIS A 397 -0.98 -5.57 4.12
CA HIS A 397 -1.33 -4.43 3.29
C HIS A 397 -2.41 -4.79 2.27
N VAL A 398 -3.28 -3.83 2.00
CA VAL A 398 -4.34 -3.91 0.98
C VAL A 398 -4.37 -2.57 0.25
N GLU A 399 -4.68 -2.62 -1.03
CA GLU A 399 -4.92 -1.42 -1.85
C GLU A 399 -6.40 -1.29 -2.12
N LEU A 400 -6.90 -0.06 -2.06
CA LEU A 400 -8.32 0.27 -2.22
C LEU A 400 -8.48 1.27 -3.38
N VAL A 401 -9.54 1.12 -4.16
CA VAL A 401 -10.01 2.13 -5.10
C VAL A 401 -11.46 2.41 -4.79
N GLY A 402 -11.72 3.60 -4.25
CA GLY A 402 -13.06 4.04 -3.89
C GLY A 402 -13.58 5.12 -4.84
N LEU A 403 -14.83 5.00 -5.23
CA LEU A 403 -15.56 6.04 -5.96
C LEU A 403 -16.34 6.92 -4.99
N LEU A 404 -16.01 8.19 -4.96
CA LEU A 404 -16.74 9.21 -4.21
C LEU A 404 -17.59 10.05 -5.18
N LEU A 405 -18.86 10.21 -4.86
CA LEU A 405 -19.81 11.01 -5.63
C LEU A 405 -20.34 12.18 -4.79
N PRO A 406 -20.51 13.37 -5.38
CA PRO A 406 -21.05 14.53 -4.69
C PRO A 406 -22.53 14.33 -4.30
N PRO A 407 -23.08 15.19 -3.43
CA PRO A 407 -24.51 15.18 -3.16
C PRO A 407 -25.30 15.39 -4.46
N ALA A 408 -26.47 14.77 -4.55
CA ALA A 408 -27.34 14.92 -5.71
C ALA A 408 -27.68 16.42 -5.88
N SER A 409 -27.30 16.99 -7.02
CA SER A 409 -27.66 18.38 -7.33
C SER A 409 -29.19 18.52 -7.47
N PRO A 410 -29.86 19.43 -6.76
CA PRO A 410 -31.30 19.59 -6.91
C PRO A 410 -31.74 20.03 -8.33
N HIS A 411 -30.81 20.43 -9.18
CA HIS A 411 -31.10 20.85 -10.56
C HIS A 411 -31.06 19.74 -11.63
N ARG A 412 -30.47 18.55 -11.36
CA ARG A 412 -30.47 17.45 -12.35
C ARG A 412 -31.79 16.68 -12.44
N ALA A 413 -32.61 16.70 -11.39
CA ALA A 413 -33.92 16.01 -11.36
C ALA A 413 -35.00 16.60 -12.26
N ARG A 414 -34.77 17.74 -12.91
CA ARG A 414 -35.79 18.40 -13.78
C ARG A 414 -35.62 18.13 -15.28
N ASN A 415 -34.57 17.46 -15.70
CA ASN A 415 -34.31 17.20 -17.13
C ASN A 415 -34.48 15.72 -17.53
N GLU A 416 -34.90 14.84 -16.61
CA GLU A 416 -35.19 13.43 -16.89
C GLU A 416 -36.69 13.06 -16.69
N ALA A 417 -37.56 14.07 -16.63
CA ALA A 417 -39.02 13.87 -16.54
C ALA A 417 -39.70 14.25 -17.86
#